data_1440653b7376c96157cd8810804f9511
#
_entry.id   1440653b7376c96157cd8810804f9511
#
_cell.length_a   1.000
_cell.length_b   1.000
_cell.length_c   1.000
_cell.angle_alpha   90.00
_cell.angle_beta   90.00
_cell.angle_gamma   90.00
#
_symmetry.space_group_name_H-M   'P 1'
#
loop_
_entity.id
_entity.type
_entity.pdbx_description
1 polymer ?
#
loop_
_entity_poly.entity_id
_entity_poly.type
_entity_poly.pdbx_seq_one_letter_code
_entity_poly.pdbx_strand_id
1 'polypeptide(L)' 'MEFMGVEEVTVNEQNSHAVGFYRHMGFEVYRRTDCDEEGGPYPLLYMRRENHRS' A
#
# COMPACT_ATOMS: atom_id res chain seq x y z
N MET A 1 13.14 0.05 24.01
CA MET A 1 12.07 -0.70 23.62
C MET A 1 11.95 -0.72 22.13
N GLU A 2 11.57 -1.80 21.63
CA GLU A 2 11.50 -1.93 20.29
C GLU A 2 10.22 -1.58 19.78
N PHE A 3 10.15 -0.85 18.76
CA PHE A 3 8.91 -0.49 18.17
C PHE A 3 8.85 -1.15 16.84
N MET A 4 7.86 -1.99 16.66
CA MET A 4 7.70 -2.58 15.43
C MET A 4 6.77 -1.78 14.64
N GLY A 5 7.22 -1.12 13.66
CA GLY A 5 6.39 -0.27 12.87
C GLY A 5 5.81 -1.01 11.70
N VAL A 6 4.57 -0.71 11.39
CA VAL A 6 3.95 -1.17 10.17
C VAL A 6 3.65 0.06 9.37
N GLU A 7 4.20 0.14 8.16
CA GLU A 7 3.95 1.27 7.29
C GLU A 7 2.89 0.88 6.30
N GLU A 8 1.92 1.74 6.12
CA GLU A 8 0.83 1.47 5.20
C GLU A 8 0.66 2.63 4.26
N VAL A 9 0.37 2.32 3.02
CA VAL A 9 0.09 3.35 2.02
C VAL A 9 -1.11 2.90 1.22
N THR A 10 -1.79 3.87 0.64
CA THR A 10 -2.90 3.61 -0.26
C THR A 10 -2.54 4.23 -1.59
N VAL A 11 -2.57 3.45 -2.64
CA VAL A 11 -2.21 3.97 -3.95
C VAL A 11 -3.30 3.60 -4.94
N ASN A 12 -3.44 4.42 -5.95
CA ASN A 12 -4.37 4.16 -7.03
C ASN A 12 -3.78 3.05 -7.89
N GLU A 13 -4.59 2.03 -8.15
CA GLU A 13 -4.12 0.89 -8.92
C GLU A 13 -3.65 1.29 -10.30
N GLN A 14 -4.25 2.34 -10.85
CA GLN A 14 -3.88 2.79 -12.18
C GLN A 14 -2.56 3.52 -12.21
N ASN A 15 -2.03 3.87 -11.05
CA ASN A 15 -0.74 4.52 -10.98
C ASN A 15 0.33 3.44 -10.88
N SER A 16 0.65 2.84 -12.02
CA SER A 16 1.58 1.70 -12.00
C SER A 16 2.97 2.10 -11.52
N HIS A 17 3.33 3.35 -11.73
CA HIS A 17 4.64 3.80 -11.28
C HIS A 17 4.72 3.75 -9.77
N ALA A 18 3.70 4.26 -9.09
CA ALA A 18 3.70 4.25 -7.63
C ALA A 18 3.59 2.83 -7.10
N VAL A 19 2.74 2.02 -7.73
CA VAL A 19 2.61 0.64 -7.29
C VAL A 19 3.95 -0.08 -7.38
N GLY A 20 4.65 0.10 -8.50
CA GLY A 20 5.95 -0.53 -8.65
C GLY A 20 6.95 -0.02 -7.64
N PHE A 21 6.92 1.28 -7.37
CA PHE A 21 7.83 1.87 -6.41
C PHE A 21 7.65 1.26 -5.03
N TYR A 22 6.40 1.16 -4.58
CA TYR A 22 6.17 0.64 -3.24
C TYR A 22 6.46 -0.84 -3.15
N ARG A 23 6.14 -1.58 -4.21
CA ARG A 23 6.46 -3.00 -4.19
C ARG A 23 7.97 -3.21 -4.15
N HIS A 24 8.71 -2.37 -4.84
CA HIS A 24 10.15 -2.45 -4.81
C HIS A 24 10.68 -2.15 -3.42
N MET A 25 9.98 -1.33 -2.67
CA MET A 25 10.35 -0.99 -1.31
C MET A 25 9.96 -2.07 -0.31
N GLY A 26 9.30 -3.12 -0.76
CA GLY A 26 8.93 -4.20 0.14
C GLY A 26 7.50 -4.17 0.60
N PHE A 27 6.70 -3.28 0.07
CA PHE A 27 5.28 -3.25 0.43
C PHE A 27 4.54 -4.36 -0.29
N GLU A 28 3.51 -4.87 0.36
CA GLU A 28 2.66 -5.90 -0.22
C GLU A 28 1.23 -5.46 -0.15
N VAL A 29 0.49 -5.78 -1.20
CA VAL A 29 -0.92 -5.44 -1.24
C VAL A 29 -1.67 -6.42 -0.36
N TYR A 30 -2.42 -5.89 0.60
CA TYR A 30 -3.22 -6.76 1.45
C TYR A 30 -4.71 -6.52 1.26
N ARG A 31 -5.09 -5.51 0.49
CA ARG A 31 -6.49 -5.23 0.27
C ARG A 31 -6.62 -4.40 -0.99
N ARG A 32 -7.70 -4.59 -1.69
CA ARG A 32 -7.98 -3.82 -2.88
C ARG A 32 -9.44 -3.45 -2.86
N THR A 33 -9.75 -2.23 -3.22
CA THR A 33 -11.13 -1.80 -3.36
C THR A 33 -11.35 -1.34 -4.79
N ASP A 34 -12.62 -1.40 -5.23
CA ASP A 34 -12.94 -1.00 -6.58
C ASP A 34 -13.17 0.48 -6.71
N CYS A 35 -13.29 1.19 -5.62
CA CYS A 35 -13.53 2.62 -5.68
C CYS A 35 -12.79 3.26 -4.52
N ASP A 36 -12.58 4.57 -4.64
CA ASP A 36 -11.88 5.29 -3.59
C ASP A 36 -12.84 5.55 -2.44
N GLU A 37 -12.33 6.21 -1.40
CA GLU A 37 -13.11 6.40 -0.19
C GLU A 37 -14.30 7.32 -0.38
N GLU A 38 -14.30 8.07 -1.44
CA GLU A 38 -15.41 8.95 -1.73
C GLU A 38 -16.36 8.36 -2.74
N GLY A 39 -16.15 7.09 -3.09
CA GLY A 39 -17.03 6.44 -4.02
C GLY A 39 -16.69 6.68 -5.47
N GLY A 40 -15.52 7.27 -5.74
CA GLY A 40 -15.12 7.47 -7.12
C GLY A 40 -14.72 6.17 -7.78
N PRO A 41 -14.66 6.15 -9.09
CA PRO A 41 -14.39 4.90 -9.82
C PRO A 41 -12.91 4.61 -9.92
N TYR A 42 -12.17 4.78 -8.85
CA TYR A 42 -10.73 4.58 -8.88
C TYR A 42 -10.37 3.45 -7.92
N PRO A 43 -9.88 2.35 -8.44
CA PRO A 43 -9.50 1.24 -7.57
C PRO A 43 -8.28 1.63 -6.75
N LEU A 44 -8.30 1.25 -5.49
CA LEU A 44 -7.22 1.55 -4.58
C LEU A 44 -6.59 0.26 -4.10
N LEU A 45 -5.28 0.30 -3.97
CA LEU A 45 -4.53 -0.80 -3.38
C LEU A 45 -4.03 -0.37 -2.03
N TYR A 46 -4.32 -1.17 -1.02
CA TYR A 46 -3.84 -0.93 0.32
C TYR A 46 -2.64 -1.82 0.53
N MET A 47 -1.51 -1.21 0.74
CA MET A 47 -0.26 -1.94 0.83
C MET A 47 0.37 -1.68 2.18
N ARG A 48 1.12 -2.65 2.66
CA ARG A 48 1.79 -2.44 3.93
C ARG A 48 3.14 -3.14 3.90
N ARG A 49 4.00 -2.68 4.75
CA ARG A 49 5.32 -3.26 4.92
C ARG A 49 5.61 -3.32 6.40
N GLU A 50 6.02 -4.49 6.86
CA GLU A 50 6.44 -4.62 8.23
C GLU A 50 7.88 -4.23 8.33
N ASN A 51 8.14 -3.29 9.21
CA ASN A 51 9.48 -2.78 9.36
C ASN A 51 10.06 -3.39 10.62
N HIS A 52 10.69 -4.53 10.49
CA HIS A 52 11.31 -5.12 11.65
C HIS A 52 12.74 -5.45 11.31
N ARG A 53 13.54 -5.52 12.35
CA ARG A 53 14.93 -5.79 12.17
C ARG A 53 15.19 -7.19 12.52
N SER A 54 16.08 -7.78 11.87
CA SER A 54 16.43 -9.15 12.22
C SER A 54 17.88 -9.23 12.65
#